data_55d739fc3e01be636573977cb32f00a5
#
_entry.id   55d739fc3e01be636573977cb32f00a5
#
_cell.length_a   1.000
_cell.length_b   1.000
_cell.length_c   1.000
_cell.angle_alpha   90.00
_cell.angle_beta   90.00
_cell.angle_gamma   90.00
#
_symmetry.space_group_name_H-M   'P 1'
#
loop_
_entity.id
_entity.type
_entity.pdbx_description
1 polymer ?
#
loop_
_entity_poly.entity_id
_entity_poly.type
_entity_poly.pdbx_seq_one_letter_code
_entity_poly.pdbx_strand_id
1 'polypeptide(L)'
;MPVRVDKKYIEELKSSLPKLLTEKVDEFSEKYNIAKELAKELIENENFEKFANKFENIEPSLIANTLINIPKEIKKRFNLDSSKLKNQDFEEILNYLNDGKIAKEAIIDLLVKKIKNEKINLAEFETISEKELEKEIKRIIEEKPNLSASAYMGLVMAKYRGKVEGKRVMDMLQRFMK
;
A
#
# COMPACT_ATOMS: atom_id res chain seq x y z
N MET A 1 -5.86 -20.85 -55.55
CA MET A 1 -5.75 -19.40 -55.80
C MET A 1 -5.51 -18.73 -54.43
N PRO A 2 -4.48 -17.90 -54.28
CA PRO A 2 -4.31 -17.16 -53.04
C PRO A 2 -5.41 -16.10 -52.91
N VAL A 3 -6.13 -16.13 -51.79
CA VAL A 3 -7.15 -15.12 -51.46
C VAL A 3 -6.39 -13.85 -51.06
N ARG A 4 -6.56 -12.77 -51.81
CA ARG A 4 -6.08 -11.44 -51.39
C ARG A 4 -7.04 -10.88 -50.37
N VAL A 5 -6.59 -10.78 -49.12
CA VAL A 5 -7.32 -10.08 -48.05
C VAL A 5 -7.05 -8.59 -48.18
N ASP A 6 -8.10 -7.78 -48.26
CA ASP A 6 -7.98 -6.32 -48.36
C ASP A 6 -7.41 -5.76 -47.03
N LYS A 7 -6.44 -4.84 -47.14
CA LYS A 7 -5.84 -4.18 -45.96
C LYS A 7 -6.88 -3.48 -45.08
N LYS A 8 -7.88 -2.88 -45.72
CA LYS A 8 -8.99 -2.22 -45.03
C LYS A 8 -9.77 -3.19 -44.15
N TYR A 9 -10.05 -4.40 -44.69
CA TYR A 9 -10.75 -5.46 -43.95
C TYR A 9 -9.92 -5.96 -42.75
N ILE A 10 -8.58 -6.03 -42.90
CA ILE A 10 -7.67 -6.39 -41.80
C ILE A 10 -7.69 -5.30 -40.69
N GLU A 11 -7.73 -4.03 -41.07
CA GLU A 11 -7.78 -2.90 -40.10
C GLU A 11 -9.14 -2.87 -39.38
N GLU A 12 -10.26 -3.11 -40.09
CA GLU A 12 -11.58 -3.24 -39.49
C GLU A 12 -11.67 -4.43 -38.53
N LEU A 13 -11.11 -5.58 -38.90
CA LEU A 13 -11.02 -6.74 -38.00
C LEU A 13 -10.16 -6.43 -36.76
N LYS A 14 -9.00 -5.82 -36.92
CA LYS A 14 -8.13 -5.42 -35.79
C LYS A 14 -8.84 -4.47 -34.82
N SER A 15 -9.63 -3.53 -35.33
CA SER A 15 -10.41 -2.59 -34.49
C SER A 15 -11.60 -3.25 -33.78
N SER A 16 -12.11 -4.37 -34.33
CA SER A 16 -13.24 -5.12 -33.75
C SER A 16 -12.79 -6.23 -32.78
N LEU A 17 -11.51 -6.59 -32.77
CA LEU A 17 -10.98 -7.59 -31.85
C LEU A 17 -10.91 -7.04 -30.41
N PRO A 18 -11.29 -7.84 -29.40
CA PRO A 18 -11.07 -7.46 -28.03
C PRO A 18 -9.55 -7.30 -27.77
N LYS A 19 -9.18 -6.25 -27.02
CA LYS A 19 -7.78 -6.02 -26.63
C LYS A 19 -7.18 -7.28 -26.02
N LEU A 20 -5.92 -7.56 -26.37
CA LEU A 20 -5.16 -8.63 -25.74
C LEU A 20 -5.06 -8.40 -24.24
N LEU A 21 -5.01 -9.46 -23.46
CA LEU A 21 -4.83 -9.37 -21.99
C LEU A 21 -3.58 -8.57 -21.63
N THR A 22 -2.51 -8.73 -22.39
CA THR A 22 -1.25 -7.97 -22.21
C THR A 22 -1.45 -6.47 -22.40
N GLU A 23 -2.19 -6.05 -23.42
CA GLU A 23 -2.49 -4.64 -23.69
C GLU A 23 -3.36 -4.05 -22.56
N LYS A 24 -4.35 -4.81 -22.10
CA LYS A 24 -5.18 -4.40 -20.95
C LYS A 24 -4.35 -4.25 -19.68
N VAL A 25 -3.41 -5.16 -19.41
CA VAL A 25 -2.51 -5.09 -18.26
C VAL A 25 -1.61 -3.86 -18.36
N ASP A 26 -1.08 -3.55 -19.54
CA ASP A 26 -0.23 -2.39 -19.75
C ASP A 26 -1.00 -1.09 -19.52
N GLU A 27 -2.18 -0.94 -20.12
CA GLU A 27 -3.07 0.21 -19.88
C GLU A 27 -3.46 0.37 -18.40
N PHE A 28 -3.76 -0.74 -17.72
CA PHE A 28 -4.13 -0.74 -16.30
C PHE A 28 -2.93 -0.35 -15.43
N SER A 29 -1.74 -0.88 -15.74
CA SER A 29 -0.50 -0.53 -15.06
C SER A 29 -0.17 0.96 -15.20
N GLU A 30 -0.32 1.53 -16.40
CA GLU A 30 -0.10 2.96 -16.66
C GLU A 30 -1.17 3.83 -15.99
N LYS A 31 -2.45 3.46 -16.11
CA LYS A 31 -3.59 4.21 -15.53
C LYS A 31 -3.44 4.43 -14.03
N TYR A 32 -3.00 3.41 -13.31
CA TYR A 32 -2.91 3.43 -11.85
C TYR A 32 -1.46 3.58 -11.33
N ASN A 33 -0.49 3.69 -12.22
CA ASN A 33 0.94 3.75 -11.89
C ASN A 33 1.38 2.63 -10.93
N ILE A 34 1.03 1.39 -11.28
CA ILE A 34 1.36 0.18 -10.51
C ILE A 34 2.20 -0.79 -11.35
N ALA A 35 2.96 -1.66 -10.68
CA ALA A 35 3.76 -2.67 -11.35
C ALA A 35 2.88 -3.63 -12.18
N LYS A 36 3.37 -4.07 -13.35
CA LYS A 36 2.62 -4.96 -14.27
C LYS A 36 2.19 -6.28 -13.63
N GLU A 37 3.01 -6.81 -12.72
CA GLU A 37 2.69 -8.02 -11.95
C GLU A 37 1.44 -7.82 -11.08
N LEU A 38 1.34 -6.67 -10.40
CA LEU A 38 0.16 -6.31 -9.61
C LEU A 38 -1.05 -6.01 -10.52
N ALA A 39 -0.82 -5.30 -11.63
CA ALA A 39 -1.86 -5.01 -12.62
C ALA A 39 -2.50 -6.29 -13.15
N LYS A 40 -1.70 -7.32 -13.44
CA LYS A 40 -2.19 -8.63 -13.90
C LYS A 40 -3.09 -9.34 -12.88
N GLU A 41 -2.78 -9.22 -11.57
CA GLU A 41 -3.60 -9.81 -10.51
C GLU A 41 -4.87 -8.99 -10.21
N LEU A 42 -4.86 -7.69 -10.54
CA LEU A 42 -5.92 -6.74 -10.17
C LEU A 42 -6.88 -6.40 -11.31
N ILE A 43 -6.54 -6.69 -12.57
CA ILE A 43 -7.32 -6.27 -13.74
C ILE A 43 -8.77 -6.79 -13.74
N GLU A 44 -9.04 -7.89 -13.05
CA GLU A 44 -10.37 -8.46 -12.87
C GLU A 44 -10.91 -8.22 -11.45
N ASN A 45 -10.21 -7.42 -10.64
CA ASN A 45 -10.59 -7.16 -9.26
C ASN A 45 -11.41 -5.87 -9.16
N GLU A 46 -12.74 -6.00 -9.22
CA GLU A 46 -13.67 -4.87 -9.12
C GLU A 46 -13.49 -4.04 -7.82
N ASN A 47 -13.00 -4.66 -6.73
CA ASN A 47 -12.79 -3.97 -5.47
C ASN A 47 -11.62 -2.99 -5.54
N PHE A 48 -10.58 -3.29 -6.33
CA PHE A 48 -9.45 -2.39 -6.50
C PHE A 48 -9.91 -1.07 -7.15
N GLU A 49 -10.63 -1.14 -8.27
CA GLU A 49 -11.12 0.06 -8.96
C GLU A 49 -12.07 0.87 -8.07
N LYS A 50 -12.97 0.18 -7.36
CA LYS A 50 -13.87 0.80 -6.38
C LYS A 50 -13.09 1.56 -5.29
N PHE A 51 -12.05 0.95 -4.73
CA PHE A 51 -11.23 1.57 -3.69
C PHE A 51 -10.35 2.69 -4.23
N ALA A 52 -9.73 2.51 -5.40
CA ALA A 52 -8.93 3.55 -6.04
C ALA A 52 -9.74 4.81 -6.35
N ASN A 53 -11.00 4.65 -6.75
CA ASN A 53 -11.91 5.78 -7.00
C ASN A 53 -12.47 6.39 -5.70
N LYS A 54 -12.62 5.59 -4.64
CA LYS A 54 -13.17 6.05 -3.35
C LYS A 54 -12.13 6.80 -2.51
N PHE A 55 -10.87 6.36 -2.54
CA PHE A 55 -9.81 6.85 -1.66
C PHE A 55 -8.80 7.70 -2.43
N GLU A 56 -9.18 8.91 -2.80
CA GLU A 56 -8.36 9.83 -3.62
C GLU A 56 -7.05 10.25 -2.93
N ASN A 57 -7.00 10.24 -1.59
CA ASN A 57 -5.81 10.60 -0.83
C ASN A 57 -4.82 9.43 -0.65
N ILE A 58 -5.16 8.24 -1.14
CA ILE A 58 -4.32 7.04 -1.04
C ILE A 58 -3.78 6.70 -2.43
N GLU A 59 -2.47 6.57 -2.56
CA GLU A 59 -1.86 6.13 -3.82
C GLU A 59 -2.42 4.77 -4.25
N PRO A 60 -2.85 4.59 -5.52
CA PRO A 60 -3.35 3.31 -6.02
C PRO A 60 -2.37 2.16 -5.82
N SER A 61 -1.06 2.43 -5.88
CA SER A 61 0.01 1.47 -5.59
C SER A 61 -0.07 0.90 -4.17
N LEU A 62 -0.44 1.73 -3.18
CA LEU A 62 -0.62 1.30 -1.80
C LEU A 62 -1.89 0.46 -1.64
N ILE A 63 -2.98 0.83 -2.32
CA ILE A 63 -4.23 0.03 -2.35
C ILE A 63 -3.95 -1.34 -2.98
N ALA A 64 -3.26 -1.37 -4.13
CA ALA A 64 -2.86 -2.60 -4.81
C ALA A 64 -2.03 -3.52 -3.91
N ASN A 65 -1.01 -2.94 -3.25
CA ASN A 65 -0.17 -3.65 -2.30
C ASN A 65 -0.97 -4.21 -1.11
N THR A 66 -1.92 -3.43 -0.60
CA THR A 66 -2.78 -3.83 0.52
C THR A 66 -3.69 -5.00 0.16
N LEU A 67 -4.21 -5.04 -1.06
CA LEU A 67 -5.11 -6.12 -1.51
C LEU A 67 -4.37 -7.41 -1.88
N ILE A 68 -3.17 -7.32 -2.44
CA ILE A 68 -2.46 -8.47 -3.02
C ILE A 68 -1.27 -8.92 -2.17
N ASN A 69 -0.35 -8.00 -1.84
CA ASN A 69 0.91 -8.40 -1.21
C ASN A 69 0.78 -8.59 0.30
N ILE A 70 0.04 -7.72 0.99
CA ILE A 70 -0.11 -7.83 2.44
C ILE A 70 -0.76 -9.14 2.86
N PRO A 71 -1.83 -9.66 2.23
CA PRO A 71 -2.37 -10.99 2.53
C PRO A 71 -1.35 -12.12 2.34
N LYS A 72 -0.53 -12.06 1.28
CA LYS A 72 0.56 -13.02 1.03
C LYS A 72 1.63 -12.94 2.14
N GLU A 73 1.99 -11.72 2.55
CA GLU A 73 2.95 -11.48 3.64
C GLU A 73 2.41 -11.98 4.99
N ILE A 74 1.14 -11.74 5.31
CA ILE A 74 0.50 -12.24 6.53
C ILE A 74 0.57 -13.77 6.57
N LYS A 75 0.22 -14.43 5.49
CA LYS A 75 0.34 -15.89 5.40
C LYS A 75 1.77 -16.38 5.63
N LYS A 76 2.76 -15.71 5.01
CA LYS A 76 4.17 -16.10 5.09
C LYS A 76 4.80 -15.83 6.45
N ARG A 77 4.54 -14.65 7.05
CA ARG A 77 5.21 -14.19 8.29
C ARG A 77 4.52 -14.65 9.56
N PHE A 78 3.19 -14.66 9.56
CA PHE A 78 2.39 -14.94 10.74
C PHE A 78 1.72 -16.31 10.70
N ASN A 79 1.86 -17.05 9.59
CA ASN A 79 1.21 -18.35 9.36
C ASN A 79 -0.32 -18.31 9.58
N LEU A 80 -0.93 -17.16 9.23
CA LEU A 80 -2.37 -16.94 9.36
C LEU A 80 -3.07 -17.11 8.02
N ASP A 81 -4.30 -17.62 8.07
CA ASP A 81 -5.13 -17.77 6.87
C ASP A 81 -5.74 -16.43 6.46
N SER A 82 -5.14 -15.80 5.46
CA SER A 82 -5.59 -14.52 4.93
C SER A 82 -6.91 -14.60 4.14
N SER A 83 -7.41 -15.82 3.80
CA SER A 83 -8.71 -15.98 3.13
C SER A 83 -9.90 -15.57 4.01
N LYS A 84 -9.68 -15.42 5.31
CA LYS A 84 -10.68 -14.93 6.27
C LYS A 84 -10.96 -13.44 6.13
N LEU A 85 -10.06 -12.68 5.49
CA LEU A 85 -10.24 -11.24 5.26
C LEU A 85 -11.35 -11.02 4.22
N LYS A 86 -12.27 -10.13 4.56
CA LYS A 86 -13.36 -9.72 3.69
C LYS A 86 -13.06 -8.35 3.09
N ASN A 87 -13.70 -8.02 1.97
CA ASN A 87 -13.57 -6.70 1.35
C ASN A 87 -13.89 -5.55 2.33
N GLN A 88 -14.83 -5.77 3.26
CA GLN A 88 -15.17 -4.81 4.30
C GLN A 88 -14.01 -4.53 5.26
N ASP A 89 -13.16 -5.51 5.55
CA ASP A 89 -12.00 -5.33 6.43
C ASP A 89 -10.95 -4.44 5.77
N PHE A 90 -10.71 -4.62 4.47
CA PHE A 90 -9.83 -3.76 3.70
C PHE A 90 -10.40 -2.33 3.60
N GLU A 91 -11.69 -2.21 3.30
CA GLU A 91 -12.36 -0.92 3.19
C GLU A 91 -12.30 -0.13 4.49
N GLU A 92 -12.52 -0.77 5.63
CA GLU A 92 -12.43 -0.15 6.96
C GLU A 92 -11.02 0.37 7.26
N ILE A 93 -9.99 -0.42 6.99
CA ILE A 93 -8.61 -0.03 7.24
C ILE A 93 -8.17 1.08 6.28
N LEU A 94 -8.57 1.02 5.01
CA LEU A 94 -8.31 2.09 4.04
C LEU A 94 -9.04 3.39 4.42
N ASN A 95 -10.25 3.33 5.01
CA ASN A 95 -10.90 4.51 5.58
C ASN A 95 -10.07 5.13 6.70
N TYR A 96 -9.54 4.33 7.64
CA TYR A 96 -8.70 4.87 8.71
C TYR A 96 -7.42 5.52 8.18
N LEU A 97 -6.84 4.94 7.14
CA LEU A 97 -5.67 5.52 6.48
C LEU A 97 -6.01 6.81 5.76
N ASN A 98 -7.10 6.84 5.00
CA ASN A 98 -7.57 8.02 4.26
C ASN A 98 -7.90 9.20 5.19
N ASP A 99 -8.45 8.89 6.37
CA ASP A 99 -8.73 9.87 7.42
C ASP A 99 -7.47 10.31 8.19
N GLY A 100 -6.29 9.75 7.87
CA GLY A 100 -5.04 10.05 8.57
C GLY A 100 -4.99 9.54 10.02
N LYS A 101 -5.91 8.66 10.42
CA LYS A 101 -5.96 8.09 11.77
C LYS A 101 -4.85 7.10 12.04
N ILE A 102 -4.35 6.46 11.00
CA ILE A 102 -3.28 5.46 11.07
C ILE A 102 -2.20 5.74 10.03
N ALA A 103 -0.97 5.29 10.29
CA ALA A 103 0.09 5.26 9.28
C ALA A 103 0.00 3.98 8.43
N LYS A 104 0.56 4.01 7.21
CA LYS A 104 0.55 2.86 6.30
C LYS A 104 1.20 1.60 6.89
N GLU A 105 2.16 1.78 7.79
CA GLU A 105 2.85 0.71 8.50
C GLU A 105 1.93 -0.06 9.48
N ALA A 106 0.79 0.52 9.87
CA ALA A 106 -0.20 -0.13 10.72
C ALA A 106 -1.10 -1.13 9.97
N ILE A 107 -1.18 -1.05 8.64
CA ILE A 107 -2.13 -1.83 7.84
C ILE A 107 -2.00 -3.33 8.12
N ILE A 108 -0.77 -3.86 8.10
CA ILE A 108 -0.52 -5.29 8.30
C ILE A 108 -0.94 -5.74 9.71
N ASP A 109 -0.62 -4.95 10.73
CA ASP A 109 -0.92 -5.29 12.13
C ASP A 109 -2.44 -5.26 12.37
N LEU A 110 -3.15 -4.31 11.75
CA LEU A 110 -4.62 -4.22 11.82
C LEU A 110 -5.30 -5.38 11.08
N LEU A 111 -4.82 -5.76 9.89
CA LEU A 111 -5.35 -6.93 9.17
C LEU A 111 -5.09 -8.23 9.95
N VAL A 112 -3.94 -8.37 10.60
CA VAL A 112 -3.66 -9.52 11.50
C VAL A 112 -4.66 -9.55 12.67
N LYS A 113 -4.95 -8.41 13.32
CA LYS A 113 -5.97 -8.32 14.37
C LYS A 113 -7.35 -8.72 13.85
N LYS A 114 -7.71 -8.31 12.62
CA LYS A 114 -8.98 -8.72 11.97
C LYS A 114 -9.07 -10.24 11.79
N ILE A 115 -8.02 -10.88 11.28
CA ILE A 115 -7.99 -12.35 11.10
C ILE A 115 -8.16 -13.07 12.43
N LYS A 116 -7.57 -12.54 13.51
CA LYS A 116 -7.66 -13.11 14.88
C LYS A 116 -8.96 -12.77 15.61
N ASN A 117 -9.84 -11.95 15.02
CA ASN A 117 -11.03 -11.40 15.64
C ASN A 117 -10.71 -10.62 16.94
N GLU A 118 -9.55 -9.99 17.01
CA GLU A 118 -9.16 -9.13 18.12
C GLU A 118 -9.83 -7.75 17.98
N LYS A 119 -10.19 -7.14 19.13
CA LYS A 119 -10.73 -5.77 19.12
C LYS A 119 -9.65 -4.80 18.67
N ILE A 120 -9.96 -3.98 17.67
CA ILE A 120 -9.08 -2.91 17.20
C ILE A 120 -9.27 -1.71 18.15
N ASN A 121 -8.20 -1.37 18.85
CA ASN A 121 -8.10 -0.11 19.57
C ASN A 121 -7.30 0.88 18.71
N LEU A 122 -7.98 1.79 18.03
CA LEU A 122 -7.34 2.76 17.14
C LEU A 122 -6.33 3.66 17.86
N ALA A 123 -6.54 3.94 19.15
CA ALA A 123 -5.58 4.76 19.91
C ALA A 123 -4.16 4.17 19.96
N GLU A 124 -4.02 2.85 19.79
CA GLU A 124 -2.71 2.19 19.69
C GLU A 124 -1.98 2.54 18.39
N PHE A 125 -2.71 2.91 17.33
CA PHE A 125 -2.22 3.18 15.98
C PHE A 125 -2.37 4.64 15.56
N GLU A 126 -2.94 5.47 16.45
CA GLU A 126 -3.15 6.89 16.19
C GLU A 126 -1.82 7.58 15.85
N THR A 127 -1.80 8.30 14.75
CA THR A 127 -0.60 9.01 14.30
C THR A 127 -0.20 10.08 15.29
N ILE A 128 1.05 10.12 15.67
CA ILE A 128 1.56 11.17 16.53
C ILE A 128 1.76 12.49 15.77
N SER A 129 1.60 13.59 16.46
CA SER A 129 1.80 14.92 15.89
C SER A 129 3.27 15.13 15.49
N GLU A 130 3.49 16.01 14.51
CA GLU A 130 4.84 16.32 14.04
C GLU A 130 5.73 16.87 15.15
N LYS A 131 5.17 17.71 16.03
CA LYS A 131 5.88 18.28 17.20
C LYS A 131 6.30 17.23 18.22
N GLU A 132 5.46 16.24 18.46
CA GLU A 132 5.77 15.14 19.38
C GLU A 132 6.84 14.22 18.80
N LEU A 133 6.75 13.92 17.50
CA LEU A 133 7.76 13.13 16.79
C LEU A 133 9.12 13.84 16.81
N GLU A 134 9.15 15.14 16.53
CA GLU A 134 10.36 15.97 16.58
C GLU A 134 11.02 15.94 17.96
N LYS A 135 10.23 16.16 19.01
CA LYS A 135 10.70 16.13 20.40
C LYS A 135 11.30 14.77 20.77
N GLU A 136 10.65 13.70 20.36
CA GLU A 136 11.12 12.35 20.67
C GLU A 136 12.39 11.98 19.88
N ILE A 137 12.48 12.37 18.60
CA ILE A 137 13.69 12.16 17.79
C ILE A 137 14.88 12.88 18.42
N LYS A 138 14.72 14.15 18.84
CA LYS A 138 15.77 14.90 19.53
C LYS A 138 16.22 14.21 20.82
N ARG A 139 15.25 13.74 21.61
CA ARG A 139 15.55 12.99 22.84
C ARG A 139 16.35 11.71 22.56
N ILE A 140 15.98 10.93 21.57
CA ILE A 140 16.70 9.68 21.21
C ILE A 140 18.12 9.99 20.74
N ILE A 141 18.33 11.09 19.99
CA ILE A 141 19.68 11.52 19.55
C ILE A 141 20.53 11.93 20.75
N GLU A 142 19.96 12.65 21.71
CA GLU A 142 20.65 13.07 22.94
C GLU A 142 20.97 11.87 23.84
N GLU A 143 20.04 10.93 24.01
CA GLU A 143 20.26 9.73 24.85
C GLU A 143 21.29 8.75 24.24
N LYS A 144 21.44 8.72 22.95
CA LYS A 144 22.31 7.79 22.20
C LYS A 144 23.09 8.51 21.11
N PRO A 145 24.07 9.32 21.42
CA PRO A 145 24.81 10.10 20.43
C PRO A 145 25.63 9.19 19.48
N ASN A 146 26.00 9.75 18.33
CA ASN A 146 26.89 9.11 17.34
C ASN A 146 26.37 7.83 16.66
N LEU A 147 25.06 7.65 16.56
CA LEU A 147 24.48 6.58 15.75
C LEU A 147 24.24 7.06 14.31
N SER A 148 24.15 6.09 13.39
CA SER A 148 23.76 6.38 12.01
C SER A 148 22.26 6.71 11.91
N ALA A 149 21.86 7.43 10.85
CA ALA A 149 20.44 7.71 10.58
C ALA A 149 19.58 6.44 10.53
N SER A 150 20.11 5.36 9.95
CA SER A 150 19.41 4.05 9.91
C SER A 150 19.22 3.45 11.29
N ALA A 151 20.21 3.61 12.20
CA ALA A 151 20.11 3.12 13.58
C ALA A 151 19.06 3.92 14.38
N TYR A 152 19.06 5.25 14.26
CA TYR A 152 18.01 6.10 14.85
C TYR A 152 16.64 5.76 14.29
N MET A 153 16.53 5.57 12.97
CA MET A 153 15.30 5.13 12.32
C MET A 153 14.77 3.84 12.94
N GLY A 154 15.65 2.84 13.16
CA GLY A 154 15.29 1.59 13.82
C GLY A 154 14.74 1.80 15.24
N LEU A 155 15.35 2.68 16.03
CA LEU A 155 14.89 3.00 17.39
C LEU A 155 13.53 3.69 17.41
N VAL A 156 13.33 4.69 16.54
CA VAL A 156 12.04 5.39 16.41
C VAL A 156 10.95 4.44 15.96
N MET A 157 11.22 3.64 14.90
CA MET A 157 10.23 2.69 14.37
C MET A 157 9.92 1.54 15.33
N ALA A 158 10.86 1.12 16.17
CA ALA A 158 10.59 0.13 17.21
C ALA A 158 9.57 0.64 18.25
N LYS A 159 9.62 1.96 18.57
CA LYS A 159 8.74 2.58 19.56
C LYS A 159 7.40 3.04 18.98
N TYR A 160 7.41 3.54 17.74
CA TYR A 160 6.25 4.21 17.12
C TYR A 160 5.77 3.51 15.84
N ARG A 161 6.02 2.20 15.73
CA ARG A 161 5.55 1.40 14.61
C ARG A 161 4.03 1.52 14.44
N GLY A 162 3.59 1.79 13.21
CA GLY A 162 2.17 1.97 12.90
C GLY A 162 1.59 3.34 13.29
N LYS A 163 2.37 4.21 14.00
CA LYS A 163 1.95 5.55 14.39
C LYS A 163 2.63 6.67 13.59
N VAL A 164 3.68 6.35 12.87
CA VAL A 164 4.46 7.27 12.05
C VAL A 164 4.85 6.63 10.73
N GLU A 165 4.93 7.45 9.72
CA GLU A 165 5.48 7.04 8.43
C GLU A 165 7.01 7.07 8.46
N GLY A 166 7.64 5.98 8.00
CA GLY A 166 9.09 5.88 7.96
C GLY A 166 9.76 6.99 7.16
N LYS A 167 9.16 7.45 6.06
CA LYS A 167 9.66 8.57 5.26
C LYS A 167 9.74 9.85 6.10
N ARG A 168 8.70 10.20 6.85
CA ARG A 168 8.69 11.40 7.73
C ARG A 168 9.77 11.32 8.81
N VAL A 169 9.97 10.15 9.42
CA VAL A 169 11.04 9.95 10.40
C VAL A 169 12.41 10.17 9.78
N MET A 170 12.66 9.62 8.58
CA MET A 170 13.95 9.78 7.89
C MET A 170 14.20 11.23 7.50
N ASP A 171 13.21 11.94 6.99
CA ASP A 171 13.33 13.37 6.63
C ASP A 171 13.67 14.23 7.84
N MET A 172 13.06 13.95 9.01
CA MET A 172 13.38 14.65 10.27
C MET A 172 14.78 14.31 10.77
N LEU A 173 15.18 13.03 10.75
CA LEU A 173 16.53 12.62 11.14
C LEU A 173 17.59 13.31 10.29
N GLN A 174 17.39 13.43 8.97
CA GLN A 174 18.31 14.13 8.08
C GLN A 174 18.42 15.63 8.39
N ARG A 175 17.36 16.25 8.93
CA ARG A 175 17.40 17.67 9.37
C ARG A 175 18.20 17.85 10.66
N PHE A 176 18.13 16.91 11.61
CA PHE A 176 18.77 17.03 12.93
C PHE A 176 20.20 16.49 12.98
N MET A 177 20.61 15.70 12.00
CA MET A 177 21.95 15.13 11.90
C MET A 177 22.89 15.93 10.98
N LYS A 178 22.41 17.06 10.43
CA LYS A 178 23.26 18.04 9.72
C LYS A 178 23.90 18.97 10.72
#